data_5377c10a1ce5f90a9b4486f1c34f7daf
#
_entry.id   5377c10a1ce5f90a9b4486f1c34f7daf
#
_cell.length_a   1.000
_cell.length_b   1.000
_cell.length_c   1.000
_cell.angle_alpha   90.00
_cell.angle_beta   90.00
_cell.angle_gamma   90.00
#
_symmetry.space_group_name_H-M   'P 1'
#
loop_
_entity.id
_entity.type
_entity.pdbx_description
1 polymer ?
#
loop_
_entity_poly.entity_id
_entity_poly.type
_entity_poly.pdbx_seq_one_letter_code
_entity_poly.pdbx_strand_id
1 'polypeptide(L)'
;MRFLVGLLIGLLIFPIAIAAYLKFGQPPVATADAPLPFEAFIVHIPMHARIDRELVKTPPVGPSATNLMIGAHIYRKQCAACHGLYGLPASFAKGMFPEAPQLWEPHGNGVVGVSDDPPGETYWKVANGIRLSGMPGFKKVLNETEMWQVSQLLANADKPIPSDVMTLLKQPLDLDPAPATPTQ
;
A
#
# COMPACT_ATOMS: atom_id res chain seq x y z
N MET A 1 34.69 -2.66 -38.86
CA MET A 1 35.47 -2.72 -37.61
C MET A 1 35.22 -1.50 -36.70
N ARG A 2 35.41 -0.26 -37.20
CA ARG A 2 35.18 0.99 -36.40
C ARG A 2 33.76 1.12 -35.85
N PHE A 3 32.72 0.76 -36.61
CA PHE A 3 31.33 0.79 -36.19
C PHE A 3 31.06 -0.17 -35.02
N LEU A 4 31.54 -1.40 -35.10
CA LEU A 4 31.37 -2.40 -34.00
C LEU A 4 32.08 -1.99 -32.72
N VAL A 5 33.25 -1.38 -32.82
CA VAL A 5 33.98 -0.84 -31.66
C VAL A 5 33.19 0.30 -31.01
N GLY A 6 32.67 1.24 -31.82
CA GLY A 6 31.85 2.32 -31.33
C GLY A 6 30.55 1.84 -30.63
N LEU A 7 29.91 0.83 -31.21
CA LEU A 7 28.72 0.19 -30.64
C LEU A 7 29.03 -0.47 -29.30
N LEU A 8 30.11 -1.23 -29.20
CA LEU A 8 30.55 -1.87 -27.95
C LEU A 8 30.87 -0.84 -26.85
N ILE A 9 31.61 0.23 -27.23
CA ILE A 9 31.92 1.31 -26.31
C ILE A 9 30.61 1.98 -25.81
N GLY A 10 29.69 2.29 -26.71
CA GLY A 10 28.39 2.89 -26.35
C GLY A 10 27.56 2.00 -25.41
N LEU A 11 27.53 0.69 -25.65
CA LEU A 11 26.87 -0.28 -24.79
C LEU A 11 27.49 -0.39 -23.40
N LEU A 12 28.77 -0.13 -23.25
CA LEU A 12 29.47 -0.18 -21.96
C LEU A 12 29.41 1.14 -21.19
N ILE A 13 29.40 2.29 -21.88
CA ILE A 13 29.37 3.61 -21.22
C ILE A 13 28.12 3.76 -20.35
N PHE A 14 26.95 3.34 -20.84
CA PHE A 14 25.68 3.52 -20.13
C PHE A 14 25.63 2.76 -18.77
N PRO A 15 25.90 1.44 -18.72
CA PRO A 15 25.91 0.73 -17.44
C PRO A 15 27.03 1.20 -16.50
N ILE A 16 28.19 1.61 -17.05
CA ILE A 16 29.29 2.17 -16.25
C ILE A 16 28.87 3.51 -15.63
N ALA A 17 28.22 4.38 -16.41
CA ALA A 17 27.72 5.66 -15.89
C ALA A 17 26.66 5.47 -14.80
N ILE A 18 25.73 4.51 -14.99
CA ILE A 18 24.76 4.14 -13.95
C ILE A 18 25.47 3.65 -12.70
N ALA A 19 26.41 2.71 -12.82
CA ALA A 19 27.15 2.18 -11.69
C ALA A 19 27.95 3.28 -10.95
N ALA A 20 28.56 4.18 -11.69
CA ALA A 20 29.27 5.33 -11.14
C ALA A 20 28.30 6.29 -10.40
N TYR A 21 27.14 6.58 -10.98
CA TYR A 21 26.12 7.40 -10.33
C TYR A 21 25.62 6.74 -9.04
N LEU A 22 25.31 5.44 -9.06
CA LEU A 22 24.83 4.72 -7.86
C LEU A 22 25.88 4.65 -6.75
N LYS A 23 27.18 4.64 -7.09
CA LYS A 23 28.27 4.54 -6.11
C LYS A 23 28.79 5.89 -5.62
N PHE A 24 28.86 6.87 -6.50
CA PHE A 24 29.52 8.17 -6.23
C PHE A 24 28.58 9.36 -6.31
N GLY A 25 27.36 9.17 -6.85
CA GLY A 25 26.31 10.19 -6.91
C GLY A 25 25.50 10.25 -5.63
N GLN A 26 24.35 10.91 -5.72
CA GLN A 26 23.37 11.03 -4.63
C GLN A 26 22.01 10.47 -5.08
N PRO A 27 21.90 9.15 -5.32
CA PRO A 27 20.59 8.56 -5.60
C PRO A 27 19.69 8.69 -4.37
N PRO A 28 18.37 8.91 -4.53
CA PRO A 28 17.44 8.97 -3.42
C PRO A 28 17.37 7.60 -2.73
N VAL A 29 17.69 7.57 -1.43
CA VAL A 29 17.69 6.35 -0.62
C VAL A 29 16.96 6.54 0.72
N ALA A 30 16.79 7.78 1.15
CA ALA A 30 16.00 8.10 2.34
C ALA A 30 14.54 8.38 1.96
N THR A 31 13.61 8.07 2.88
CA THR A 31 12.18 8.34 2.65
C THR A 31 11.87 9.84 2.48
N ALA A 32 12.76 10.70 2.98
CA ALA A 32 12.66 12.16 2.84
C ALA A 32 13.24 12.71 1.53
N ASP A 33 13.93 11.89 0.75
CA ASP A 33 14.50 12.31 -0.52
C ASP A 33 13.39 12.52 -1.57
N ALA A 34 13.60 13.49 -2.46
CA ALA A 34 12.69 13.69 -3.57
C ALA A 34 12.70 12.48 -4.52
N PRO A 35 11.52 12.06 -5.03
CA PRO A 35 11.44 10.94 -5.98
C PRO A 35 12.18 11.25 -7.27
N LEU A 36 12.70 10.20 -7.93
CA LEU A 36 13.24 10.34 -9.28
C LEU A 36 12.15 10.74 -10.29
N PRO A 37 12.49 11.48 -11.34
CA PRO A 37 11.54 11.77 -12.41
C PRO A 37 10.92 10.48 -12.96
N PHE A 38 9.59 10.48 -13.08
CA PHE A 38 8.79 9.32 -13.56
C PHE A 38 8.84 8.07 -12.69
N GLU A 39 9.40 8.11 -11.48
CA GLU A 39 9.52 6.94 -10.59
C GLU A 39 8.16 6.26 -10.36
N ALA A 40 7.15 7.00 -9.90
CA ALA A 40 5.81 6.46 -9.67
C ALA A 40 5.22 5.84 -10.96
N PHE A 41 5.35 6.50 -12.10
CA PHE A 41 4.87 6.00 -13.38
C PHE A 41 5.52 4.67 -13.76
N ILE A 42 6.86 4.57 -13.65
CA ILE A 42 7.62 3.38 -14.03
C ILE A 42 7.27 2.18 -13.13
N VAL A 43 7.11 2.39 -11.81
CA VAL A 43 6.81 1.28 -10.88
C VAL A 43 5.35 0.82 -10.98
N HIS A 44 4.43 1.71 -11.34
CA HIS A 44 3.02 1.36 -11.51
C HIS A 44 2.76 0.48 -12.73
N ILE A 45 3.50 0.65 -13.83
CA ILE A 45 3.31 -0.16 -15.05
C ILE A 45 3.38 -1.68 -14.76
N PRO A 46 4.46 -2.23 -14.21
CA PRO A 46 4.54 -3.67 -13.95
C PRO A 46 3.59 -4.12 -12.84
N MET A 47 3.29 -3.25 -11.86
CA MET A 47 2.35 -3.55 -10.78
C MET A 47 0.94 -3.76 -11.33
N HIS A 48 0.38 -2.79 -12.05
CA HIS A 48 -0.96 -2.90 -12.66
C HIS A 48 -1.02 -4.06 -13.65
N ALA A 49 -0.04 -4.19 -14.55
CA ALA A 49 0.00 -5.29 -15.52
C ALA A 49 0.04 -6.68 -14.85
N ARG A 50 0.58 -6.79 -13.66
CA ARG A 50 0.58 -8.05 -12.91
C ARG A 50 -0.74 -8.27 -12.19
N ILE A 51 -1.28 -7.25 -11.52
CA ILE A 51 -2.58 -7.30 -10.87
C ILE A 51 -3.65 -7.71 -11.88
N ASP A 52 -3.72 -7.06 -13.04
CA ASP A 52 -4.70 -7.35 -14.10
C ASP A 52 -4.68 -8.82 -14.55
N ARG A 53 -3.50 -9.44 -14.60
CA ARG A 53 -3.35 -10.86 -14.98
C ARG A 53 -3.75 -11.83 -13.88
N GLU A 54 -3.56 -11.45 -12.62
CA GLU A 54 -3.77 -12.31 -11.45
C GLU A 54 -5.08 -11.99 -10.72
N LEU A 55 -5.84 -11.00 -11.19
CA LEU A 55 -7.05 -10.50 -10.57
C LEU A 55 -8.13 -11.59 -10.44
N VAL A 56 -8.56 -11.85 -9.23
CA VAL A 56 -9.76 -12.66 -8.97
C VAL A 56 -11.00 -11.81 -9.15
N LYS A 57 -11.71 -11.99 -10.25
CA LYS A 57 -12.86 -11.16 -10.64
C LYS A 57 -14.10 -11.37 -9.77
N THR A 58 -14.29 -12.58 -9.26
CA THR A 58 -15.46 -12.94 -8.44
C THR A 58 -15.00 -13.28 -7.03
N PRO A 59 -15.22 -12.39 -6.05
CA PRO A 59 -14.88 -12.67 -4.66
C PRO A 59 -15.67 -13.88 -4.12
N PRO A 60 -15.02 -14.85 -3.46
CA PRO A 60 -15.72 -15.98 -2.84
C PRO A 60 -16.50 -15.59 -1.58
N VAL A 61 -16.21 -14.39 -1.04
CA VAL A 61 -16.82 -13.86 0.19
C VAL A 61 -17.50 -12.54 -0.12
N GLY A 62 -18.77 -12.42 0.22
CA GLY A 62 -19.56 -11.18 0.04
C GLY A 62 -19.48 -10.24 1.26
N PRO A 63 -19.96 -8.99 1.12
CA PRO A 63 -19.92 -7.96 2.19
C PRO A 63 -21.10 -8.10 3.18
N SER A 64 -21.29 -9.30 3.79
CA SER A 64 -22.27 -9.45 4.87
C SER A 64 -21.81 -8.70 6.14
N ALA A 65 -22.75 -8.35 7.03
CA ALA A 65 -22.44 -7.67 8.29
C ALA A 65 -21.36 -8.41 9.09
N THR A 66 -21.45 -9.74 9.15
CA THR A 66 -20.45 -10.59 9.82
C THR A 66 -19.07 -10.49 9.16
N ASN A 67 -19.01 -10.54 7.82
CA ASN A 67 -17.74 -10.46 7.11
C ASN A 67 -17.11 -9.06 7.22
N LEU A 68 -17.92 -8.00 7.21
CA LEU A 68 -17.44 -6.63 7.41
C LEU A 68 -16.92 -6.44 8.85
N MET A 69 -17.57 -7.02 9.85
CA MET A 69 -17.11 -6.96 11.24
C MET A 69 -15.76 -7.68 11.41
N ILE A 70 -15.62 -8.89 10.88
CA ILE A 70 -14.34 -9.62 10.92
C ILE A 70 -13.27 -8.83 10.16
N GLY A 71 -13.59 -8.32 8.98
CA GLY A 71 -12.69 -7.44 8.21
C GLY A 71 -12.24 -6.22 8.99
N ALA A 72 -13.12 -5.60 9.78
CA ALA A 72 -12.78 -4.44 10.62
C ALA A 72 -11.82 -4.81 11.76
N HIS A 73 -12.00 -5.96 12.39
CA HIS A 73 -11.03 -6.45 13.39
C HIS A 73 -9.66 -6.72 12.77
N ILE A 74 -9.63 -7.36 11.59
CA ILE A 74 -8.38 -7.61 10.86
C ILE A 74 -7.72 -6.28 10.47
N TYR A 75 -8.50 -5.35 9.91
CA TYR A 75 -8.01 -4.04 9.50
C TYR A 75 -7.36 -3.30 10.67
N ARG A 76 -8.03 -3.22 11.81
CA ARG A 76 -7.50 -2.56 13.02
C ARG A 76 -6.18 -3.18 13.47
N LYS A 77 -6.07 -4.49 13.42
CA LYS A 77 -4.89 -5.24 13.91
C LYS A 77 -3.70 -5.17 12.97
N GLN A 78 -3.94 -5.18 11.65
CA GLN A 78 -2.90 -5.40 10.66
C GLN A 78 -2.62 -4.18 9.76
N CYS A 79 -3.58 -3.27 9.59
CA CYS A 79 -3.53 -2.22 8.57
C CYS A 79 -3.53 -0.80 9.15
N ALA A 80 -4.31 -0.59 10.20
CA ALA A 80 -4.66 0.74 10.70
C ALA A 80 -3.45 1.55 11.20
N ALA A 81 -2.38 0.91 11.67
CA ALA A 81 -1.17 1.60 12.11
C ALA A 81 -0.53 2.47 10.99
N CYS A 82 -0.63 2.02 9.74
CA CYS A 82 -0.12 2.74 8.57
C CYS A 82 -1.23 3.45 7.79
N HIS A 83 -2.42 2.85 7.70
CA HIS A 83 -3.52 3.33 6.85
C HIS A 83 -4.60 4.12 7.59
N GLY A 84 -4.42 4.38 8.88
CA GLY A 84 -5.36 5.16 9.69
C GLY A 84 -6.67 4.43 10.00
N LEU A 85 -7.53 5.12 10.74
CA LEU A 85 -8.89 4.72 11.08
C LEU A 85 -9.86 5.81 10.63
N TYR A 86 -11.16 5.53 10.68
CA TYR A 86 -12.19 6.50 10.28
C TYR A 86 -12.10 7.79 11.11
N GLY A 87 -11.73 8.90 10.44
CA GLY A 87 -11.51 10.21 11.10
C GLY A 87 -10.23 10.29 11.96
N LEU A 88 -9.36 9.30 11.91
CA LEU A 88 -8.12 9.23 12.67
C LEU A 88 -6.96 8.79 11.74
N PRO A 89 -6.40 9.72 10.95
CA PRO A 89 -5.30 9.41 10.03
C PRO A 89 -4.04 8.99 10.78
N ALA A 90 -3.29 8.05 10.21
CA ALA A 90 -2.04 7.56 10.77
C ALA A 90 -0.90 8.54 10.54
N SER A 91 -0.38 9.16 11.59
CA SER A 91 0.78 10.07 11.51
C SER A 91 2.05 9.37 11.01
N PHE A 92 2.18 8.07 11.29
CA PHE A 92 3.30 7.24 10.85
C PHE A 92 3.43 7.17 9.32
N ALA A 93 2.32 7.23 8.59
CA ALA A 93 2.29 7.20 7.12
C ALA A 93 3.16 8.29 6.49
N LYS A 94 3.24 9.48 7.11
CA LYS A 94 4.03 10.63 6.62
C LYS A 94 5.54 10.38 6.62
N GLY A 95 6.01 9.39 7.36
CA GLY A 95 7.42 8.97 7.37
C GLY A 95 7.73 7.85 6.38
N MET A 96 6.75 7.38 5.60
CA MET A 96 6.92 6.31 4.61
C MET A 96 7.15 6.86 3.21
N PHE A 97 7.87 6.11 2.39
CA PHE A 97 7.95 6.35 0.96
C PHE A 97 7.76 5.03 0.17
N PRO A 98 6.76 4.97 -0.72
CA PRO A 98 5.65 5.93 -0.85
C PRO A 98 4.83 6.04 0.44
N GLU A 99 4.22 7.20 0.67
CA GLU A 99 3.31 7.42 1.81
C GLU A 99 2.15 6.41 1.76
N ALA A 100 1.81 5.79 2.90
CA ALA A 100 0.70 4.88 2.96
C ALA A 100 -0.63 5.65 2.79
N PRO A 101 -1.49 5.29 1.82
CA PRO A 101 -2.77 5.96 1.63
C PRO A 101 -3.67 5.78 2.85
N GLN A 102 -4.39 6.84 3.25
CA GLN A 102 -5.34 6.80 4.36
C GLN A 102 -6.67 6.22 3.86
N LEU A 103 -6.95 4.95 4.22
CA LEU A 103 -8.02 4.17 3.59
C LEU A 103 -9.44 4.52 4.07
N TRP A 104 -9.58 5.45 5.02
CA TRP A 104 -10.87 5.96 5.51
C TRP A 104 -11.06 7.45 5.23
N GLU A 105 -10.14 8.06 4.50
CA GLU A 105 -10.26 9.45 4.09
C GLU A 105 -10.91 9.55 2.71
N PRO A 106 -11.87 10.49 2.51
CA PRO A 106 -12.45 10.73 1.22
C PRO A 106 -11.44 11.43 0.29
N HIS A 107 -11.42 11.00 -0.95
CA HIS A 107 -10.69 11.67 -2.01
C HIS A 107 -11.55 11.71 -3.27
N GLY A 108 -11.35 12.66 -4.16
CA GLY A 108 -12.07 12.86 -5.41
C GLY A 108 -13.46 12.19 -5.55
N ASN A 109 -14.47 12.89 -6.00
CA ASN A 109 -15.80 12.36 -6.35
C ASN A 109 -16.52 11.48 -5.30
N GLY A 110 -16.17 11.59 -4.01
CA GLY A 110 -16.80 10.82 -2.92
C GLY A 110 -16.24 9.41 -2.71
N VAL A 111 -15.17 9.06 -3.39
CA VAL A 111 -14.44 7.81 -3.15
C VAL A 111 -13.77 7.84 -1.77
N VAL A 112 -13.85 6.76 -1.02
CA VAL A 112 -13.19 6.60 0.29
C VAL A 112 -12.12 5.52 0.18
N GLY A 113 -10.87 5.92 0.41
CA GLY A 113 -9.73 4.99 0.32
C GLY A 113 -9.62 4.32 -1.04
N VAL A 114 -9.87 3.03 -1.10
CA VAL A 114 -9.83 2.18 -2.31
C VAL A 114 -11.18 1.59 -2.64
N SER A 115 -12.27 2.28 -2.31
CA SER A 115 -13.64 1.79 -2.55
C SER A 115 -14.03 1.73 -4.02
N ASP A 116 -13.30 2.41 -4.91
CA ASP A 116 -13.43 2.34 -6.36
C ASP A 116 -12.63 1.21 -7.01
N ASP A 117 -11.66 0.62 -6.27
CA ASP A 117 -10.93 -0.55 -6.74
C ASP A 117 -11.82 -1.81 -6.70
N PRO A 118 -11.70 -2.72 -7.69
CA PRO A 118 -12.31 -4.05 -7.56
C PRO A 118 -11.81 -4.76 -6.29
N PRO A 119 -12.69 -5.43 -5.51
CA PRO A 119 -12.26 -6.14 -4.29
C PRO A 119 -11.10 -7.13 -4.50
N GLY A 120 -11.00 -7.71 -5.70
CA GLY A 120 -9.90 -8.61 -6.09
C GLY A 120 -8.55 -7.91 -6.20
N GLU A 121 -8.51 -6.63 -6.55
CA GLU A 121 -7.30 -5.83 -6.56
C GLU A 121 -6.80 -5.58 -5.14
N THR A 122 -7.69 -5.16 -4.25
CA THR A 122 -7.39 -5.00 -2.82
C THR A 122 -6.93 -6.33 -2.22
N TYR A 123 -7.61 -7.45 -2.53
CA TYR A 123 -7.18 -8.78 -2.12
C TYR A 123 -5.77 -9.11 -2.62
N TRP A 124 -5.46 -8.83 -3.88
CA TRP A 124 -4.14 -9.08 -4.44
C TRP A 124 -3.05 -8.31 -3.68
N LYS A 125 -3.30 -7.01 -3.42
CA LYS A 125 -2.38 -6.14 -2.66
C LYS A 125 -2.19 -6.65 -1.22
N VAL A 126 -3.27 -7.02 -0.53
CA VAL A 126 -3.22 -7.62 0.83
C VAL A 126 -2.45 -8.92 0.82
N ALA A 127 -2.74 -9.81 -0.11
CA ALA A 127 -2.12 -11.13 -0.16
C ALA A 127 -0.61 -11.08 -0.46
N ASN A 128 -0.19 -10.23 -1.41
CA ASN A 128 1.17 -10.22 -1.93
C ASN A 128 2.05 -9.09 -1.37
N GLY A 129 1.43 -8.04 -0.81
CA GLY A 129 2.13 -6.80 -0.49
C GLY A 129 2.55 -6.02 -1.74
N ILE A 130 3.21 -4.90 -1.55
CA ILE A 130 3.73 -4.07 -2.63
C ILE A 130 5.24 -3.92 -2.43
N ARG A 131 6.01 -4.50 -3.35
CA ARG A 131 7.47 -4.49 -3.29
C ARG A 131 8.03 -3.06 -3.35
N LEU A 132 9.07 -2.78 -2.57
CA LEU A 132 9.70 -1.47 -2.41
C LEU A 132 8.78 -0.41 -1.80
N SER A 133 7.71 -0.84 -1.13
CA SER A 133 6.92 -0.02 -0.23
C SER A 133 6.94 -0.63 1.16
N GLY A 134 6.38 0.07 2.15
CA GLY A 134 6.22 -0.47 3.50
C GLY A 134 5.11 -1.51 3.65
N MET A 135 4.32 -1.80 2.60
CA MET A 135 3.19 -2.72 2.68
C MET A 135 3.62 -4.19 2.56
N PRO A 136 3.52 -5.00 3.65
CA PRO A 136 3.85 -6.41 3.60
C PRO A 136 2.76 -7.25 2.95
N GLY A 137 3.11 -8.47 2.49
CA GLY A 137 2.13 -9.47 2.09
C GLY A 137 1.66 -10.31 3.27
N PHE A 138 0.33 -10.51 3.38
CA PHE A 138 -0.29 -11.12 4.56
C PHE A 138 -0.59 -12.62 4.42
N LYS A 139 -0.26 -13.29 3.31
CA LYS A 139 -0.49 -14.73 3.10
C LYS A 139 0.08 -15.66 4.20
N LYS A 140 1.08 -15.20 4.94
CA LYS A 140 1.69 -15.96 6.03
C LYS A 140 1.04 -15.69 7.39
N VAL A 141 0.16 -14.71 7.49
CA VAL A 141 -0.44 -14.19 8.73
C VAL A 141 -1.95 -14.40 8.72
N LEU A 142 -2.58 -14.21 7.55
CA LEU A 142 -4.02 -14.31 7.34
C LEU A 142 -4.33 -15.46 6.39
N ASN A 143 -5.43 -16.17 6.65
CA ASN A 143 -5.97 -17.11 5.70
C ASN A 143 -6.70 -16.42 4.55
N GLU A 144 -7.07 -17.17 3.52
CA GLU A 144 -7.69 -16.62 2.32
C GLU A 144 -9.01 -15.90 2.60
N THR A 145 -9.86 -16.48 3.45
CA THR A 145 -11.15 -15.87 3.84
C THR A 145 -10.95 -14.56 4.57
N GLU A 146 -10.01 -14.48 5.49
CA GLU A 146 -9.68 -13.26 6.23
C GLU A 146 -9.17 -12.16 5.32
N MET A 147 -8.33 -12.49 4.33
CA MET A 147 -7.87 -11.51 3.33
C MET A 147 -9.03 -11.00 2.48
N TRP A 148 -9.98 -11.83 2.12
CA TRP A 148 -11.20 -11.40 1.42
C TRP A 148 -12.10 -10.55 2.30
N GLN A 149 -12.26 -10.85 3.59
CA GLN A 149 -13.09 -10.09 4.51
C GLN A 149 -12.60 -8.65 4.68
N VAL A 150 -11.29 -8.45 4.83
CA VAL A 150 -10.73 -7.10 4.91
C VAL A 150 -10.81 -6.37 3.54
N SER A 151 -10.67 -7.08 2.43
CA SER A 151 -10.82 -6.51 1.09
C SER A 151 -12.26 -6.06 0.82
N GLN A 152 -13.25 -6.85 1.26
CA GLN A 152 -14.67 -6.48 1.17
C GLN A 152 -15.01 -5.27 2.05
N LEU A 153 -14.42 -5.18 3.24
CA LEU A 153 -14.59 -4.00 4.09
C LEU A 153 -14.15 -2.73 3.34
N LEU A 154 -12.96 -2.74 2.75
CA LEU A 154 -12.38 -1.57 2.08
C LEU A 154 -13.12 -1.23 0.76
N ALA A 155 -13.51 -2.23 -0.01
CA ALA A 155 -14.30 -2.03 -1.23
C ALA A 155 -15.74 -1.53 -0.96
N ASN A 156 -16.17 -1.45 0.30
CA ASN A 156 -17.45 -0.92 0.70
C ASN A 156 -17.31 0.30 1.63
N ALA A 157 -16.13 0.92 1.70
CA ALA A 157 -15.87 2.03 2.60
C ALA A 157 -16.70 3.30 2.28
N ASP A 158 -17.14 3.46 1.04
CA ASP A 158 -18.02 4.53 0.55
C ASP A 158 -19.52 4.21 0.69
N LYS A 159 -19.89 3.00 1.15
CA LYS A 159 -21.27 2.53 1.27
C LYS A 159 -21.74 2.53 2.73
N PRO A 160 -23.05 2.40 2.98
CA PRO A 160 -23.56 2.24 4.33
C PRO A 160 -22.95 1.00 4.99
N ILE A 161 -22.13 1.22 6.02
CA ILE A 161 -21.52 0.18 6.85
C ILE A 161 -22.34 0.01 8.13
N PRO A 162 -22.55 -1.21 8.65
CA PRO A 162 -23.24 -1.43 9.92
C PRO A 162 -22.67 -0.57 11.06
N SER A 163 -23.55 -0.06 11.92
CA SER A 163 -23.19 0.93 12.96
C SER A 163 -22.18 0.41 13.98
N ASP A 164 -22.22 -0.87 14.29
CA ASP A 164 -21.28 -1.56 15.17
C ASP A 164 -19.88 -1.65 14.55
N VAL A 165 -19.79 -1.95 13.26
CA VAL A 165 -18.53 -1.91 12.48
C VAL A 165 -17.93 -0.51 12.46
N MET A 166 -18.77 0.51 12.20
CA MET A 166 -18.34 1.91 12.22
C MET A 166 -17.88 2.35 13.61
N THR A 167 -18.56 1.91 14.66
CA THR A 167 -18.14 2.19 16.03
C THR A 167 -16.76 1.62 16.30
N LEU A 168 -16.50 0.39 15.89
CA LEU A 168 -15.19 -0.25 16.00
C LEU A 168 -14.11 0.53 15.23
N LEU A 169 -14.39 0.96 14.00
CA LEU A 169 -13.43 1.68 13.15
C LEU A 169 -13.10 3.11 13.64
N LYS A 170 -13.96 3.71 14.49
CA LYS A 170 -13.73 5.02 15.09
C LYS A 170 -12.97 4.98 16.40
N GLN A 171 -12.81 3.82 17.01
CA GLN A 171 -12.07 3.70 18.26
C GLN A 171 -10.57 3.86 18.00
N PRO A 172 -9.83 4.71 18.72
CA PRO A 172 -8.38 4.79 18.64
C PRO A 172 -7.71 3.42 18.78
N LEU A 173 -6.53 3.26 18.21
CA LEU A 173 -5.68 2.10 18.48
C LEU A 173 -5.09 2.28 19.88
N ASP A 174 -5.11 1.22 20.69
CA ASP A 174 -4.30 1.14 21.92
C ASP A 174 -2.84 0.88 21.48
N LEU A 175 -2.21 1.94 21.00
CA LEU A 175 -0.77 1.95 20.81
C LEU A 175 -0.16 2.21 22.18
N ASP A 176 0.82 1.40 22.58
CA ASP A 176 1.54 1.64 23.82
C ASP A 176 1.92 3.12 23.91
N PRO A 177 1.69 3.79 25.04
CA PRO A 177 2.04 5.19 25.17
C PRO A 177 3.51 5.35 24.85
N ALA A 178 3.84 6.36 24.03
CA ALA A 178 5.22 6.70 23.74
C ALA A 178 5.99 6.78 25.06
N PRO A 179 7.20 6.21 25.17
CA PRO A 179 7.99 6.30 26.38
C PRO A 179 8.07 7.75 26.82
N ALA A 180 7.72 8.02 28.09
CA ALA A 180 7.72 9.35 28.64
C ALA A 180 9.02 10.04 28.30
N THR A 181 8.96 11.19 27.63
CA THR A 181 10.14 12.00 27.33
C THR A 181 10.84 12.29 28.64
N PRO A 182 12.13 11.94 28.82
CA PRO A 182 12.83 12.30 30.04
C PRO A 182 12.77 13.83 30.19
N THR A 183 12.15 14.30 31.23
CA THR A 183 12.21 15.71 31.63
C THR A 183 13.67 16.05 31.90
N GLN A 184 14.25 16.92 31.08
CA GLN A 184 15.56 17.54 31.29
C GLN A 184 15.49 18.54 32.45
#